data_68a26309ee183cfba70da979e37ba5d1
#
_entry.id   68a26309ee183cfba70da979e37ba5d1
#
_cell.length_a   1.000
_cell.length_b   1.000
_cell.length_c   1.000
_cell.angle_alpha   90.00
_cell.angle_beta   90.00
_cell.angle_gamma   90.00
#
_symmetry.space_group_name_H-M   'P 1'
#
loop_
_entity.id
_entity.type
_entity.pdbx_description
1 polymer ?
#
loop_
_entity_poly.entity_id
_entity_poly.type
_entity_poly.pdbx_seq_one_letter_code
_entity_poly.pdbx_strand_id
1 'polypeptide(L)'
;ALVDANTWYFSQSLEVSNIQTSYSVVFGVSGDNGKIVPMTIPATLVTKGASIPGKDVAILKMTKNHVYPTIRIGDDKEMRVGDQVYVLGYPAVATFHPLISDESISEATLTRGLVSAKKNMKDGWEVLQTDASITHGNSGGPVMNEQGEVIGLATFGSIDQQRGQEVQGMNFIVPTTIVKEFIEKGKVKPAMSDISLAYEEALNLFDKEWYKKALVKFKEVKGMNKSF
;
A
#
# COMPACT_ATOMS: atom_id res chain seq x y z
N ALA A 1 4.89 3.67 3.88
CA ALA A 1 5.84 3.22 4.90
C ALA A 1 6.10 4.35 5.88
N LEU A 2 5.93 4.12 7.18
CA LEU A 2 6.40 5.04 8.22
C LEU A 2 7.91 4.86 8.31
N VAL A 3 8.66 5.80 7.74
CA VAL A 3 10.11 5.82 7.89
C VAL A 3 10.40 6.39 9.27
N ASP A 4 11.01 5.58 10.14
CA ASP A 4 11.54 6.09 11.40
C ASP A 4 12.80 6.90 11.10
N ALA A 5 12.67 8.23 11.15
CA ALA A 5 13.75 9.18 10.91
C ALA A 5 14.89 9.11 11.96
N ASN A 6 14.74 8.29 13.00
CA ASN A 6 15.72 8.18 14.08
C ASN A 6 17.01 7.43 13.69
N THR A 7 17.11 6.88 12.49
CA THR A 7 18.25 6.02 12.10
C THR A 7 19.18 6.60 11.05
N TRP A 8 18.95 7.78 10.48
CA TRP A 8 19.72 8.24 9.34
C TRP A 8 20.48 9.56 9.58
N TYR A 9 21.82 9.44 9.65
CA TYR A 9 22.83 10.48 9.40
C TYR A 9 22.85 11.71 10.33
N PHE A 10 23.08 11.52 11.62
CA PHE A 10 23.67 12.60 12.40
C PHE A 10 25.19 12.38 12.52
N SER A 11 25.99 13.32 12.03
CA SER A 11 27.39 13.36 12.35
C SER A 11 27.53 13.55 13.89
N GLN A 12 28.60 13.03 14.50
CA GLN A 12 28.85 13.09 15.96
C GLN A 12 28.85 14.51 16.57
N SER A 13 28.61 15.54 15.76
CA SER A 13 28.62 16.95 16.15
C SER A 13 27.26 17.61 16.27
N LEU A 14 26.13 16.86 16.06
CA LEU A 14 24.78 17.41 16.16
C LEU A 14 24.05 16.85 17.39
N GLU A 15 23.67 17.76 18.30
CA GLU A 15 22.79 17.45 19.42
C GLU A 15 21.35 17.67 19.01
N VAL A 16 20.54 16.59 19.01
CA VAL A 16 19.11 16.64 18.67
C VAL A 16 18.33 16.93 19.94
N SER A 17 17.87 18.15 20.10
CA SER A 17 17.12 18.58 21.28
C SER A 17 15.61 18.35 21.19
N ASN A 18 15.05 18.26 19.98
CA ASN A 18 13.62 18.04 19.78
C ASN A 18 13.34 17.36 18.41
N ILE A 19 12.52 16.31 18.40
CA ILE A 19 12.06 15.65 17.19
C ILE A 19 10.54 15.82 17.09
N GLN A 20 10.06 16.47 16.02
CA GLN A 20 8.67 16.57 15.71
C GLN A 20 8.33 15.66 14.53
N THR A 21 7.40 14.74 14.75
CA THR A 21 6.91 13.82 13.70
C THR A 21 5.65 14.37 13.08
N SER A 22 5.61 14.50 11.76
CA SER A 22 4.42 14.82 10.97
C SER A 22 4.13 13.70 9.97
N TYR A 23 2.85 13.52 9.64
CA TYR A 23 2.41 12.53 8.67
C TYR A 23 1.70 13.23 7.52
N SER A 24 1.94 12.76 6.31
CA SER A 24 1.23 13.18 5.11
C SER A 24 1.04 12.03 4.14
N VAL A 25 0.01 12.14 3.30
CA VAL A 25 -0.24 11.22 2.19
C VAL A 25 -0.06 11.99 0.90
N VAL A 26 0.69 11.44 -0.04
CA VAL A 26 0.94 12.04 -1.35
C VAL A 26 0.17 11.26 -2.40
N PHE A 27 -0.57 11.97 -3.25
CA PHE A 27 -1.33 11.41 -4.37
C PHE A 27 -0.81 11.97 -5.68
N GLY A 28 -0.80 11.15 -6.71
CA GLY A 28 -0.71 11.63 -8.08
C GLY A 28 -2.09 12.11 -8.55
N VAL A 29 -2.22 13.37 -8.90
CA VAL A 29 -3.44 13.94 -9.47
C VAL A 29 -3.21 14.40 -10.90
N SER A 30 -4.23 14.28 -11.77
CA SER A 30 -4.12 14.77 -13.14
C SER A 30 -4.18 16.30 -13.16
N GLY A 31 -3.11 16.93 -13.61
CA GLY A 31 -3.08 18.37 -13.90
C GLY A 31 -3.78 18.74 -15.22
N ASP A 32 -3.97 20.03 -15.46
CA ASP A 32 -4.69 20.58 -16.63
C ASP A 32 -4.13 20.15 -17.98
N ASN A 33 -2.84 19.80 -18.03
CA ASN A 33 -2.13 19.35 -19.23
C ASN A 33 -2.05 17.81 -19.35
N GLY A 34 -2.78 17.07 -18.51
CA GLY A 34 -2.75 15.60 -18.45
C GLY A 34 -1.50 15.02 -17.76
N LYS A 35 -0.61 15.85 -17.24
CA LYS A 35 0.52 15.42 -16.43
C LYS A 35 0.06 15.09 -15.01
N ILE A 36 0.65 14.06 -14.41
CA ILE A 36 0.42 13.72 -13.01
C ILE A 36 1.27 14.65 -12.15
N VAL A 37 0.62 15.34 -11.22
CA VAL A 37 1.28 16.20 -10.23
C VAL A 37 1.04 15.69 -8.82
N PRO A 38 2.05 15.73 -7.92
CA PRO A 38 1.88 15.29 -6.56
C PRO A 38 1.03 16.27 -5.75
N MET A 39 0.02 15.76 -5.07
CA MET A 39 -0.76 16.49 -4.08
C MET A 39 -0.51 15.90 -2.69
N THR A 40 -0.07 16.73 -1.75
CA THR A 40 0.22 16.30 -0.37
C THR A 40 -0.92 16.70 0.57
N ILE A 41 -1.43 15.73 1.32
CA ILE A 41 -2.49 15.93 2.31
C ILE A 41 -1.96 15.55 3.69
N PRO A 42 -2.00 16.46 4.68
CA PRO A 42 -1.65 16.14 6.05
C PRO A 42 -2.53 15.02 6.62
N ALA A 43 -1.92 14.19 7.46
CA ALA A 43 -2.60 13.09 8.12
C ALA A 43 -2.28 13.04 9.60
N THR A 44 -3.14 12.40 10.38
CA THR A 44 -2.95 12.14 11.81
C THR A 44 -2.85 10.64 12.06
N LEU A 45 -2.00 10.26 12.99
CA LEU A 45 -1.89 8.88 13.44
C LEU A 45 -3.10 8.53 14.32
N VAL A 46 -3.87 7.52 13.93
CA VAL A 46 -5.02 7.01 14.71
C VAL A 46 -4.56 5.90 15.66
N THR A 47 -3.82 4.93 15.16
CA THR A 47 -3.23 3.85 15.95
C THR A 47 -2.03 3.27 15.22
N LYS A 48 -1.10 2.70 15.98
CA LYS A 48 0.04 1.95 15.44
C LYS A 48 0.38 0.75 16.32
N GLY A 49 0.98 -0.24 15.71
CA GLY A 49 1.62 -1.39 16.36
C GLY A 49 3.09 -1.16 16.66
N ALA A 50 3.76 -2.21 17.09
CA ALA A 50 5.19 -2.24 17.27
C ALA A 50 5.89 -2.64 15.96
N SER A 51 7.08 -2.09 15.75
CA SER A 51 7.94 -2.50 14.63
C SER A 51 8.27 -3.99 14.69
N ILE A 52 8.62 -4.57 13.56
CA ILE A 52 9.04 -5.97 13.43
C ILE A 52 10.10 -6.30 14.51
N PRO A 53 9.97 -7.41 15.27
CA PRO A 53 9.06 -8.56 15.02
C PRO A 53 7.62 -8.40 15.50
N GLY A 54 7.23 -7.25 16.05
CA GLY A 54 5.85 -6.95 16.41
C GLY A 54 4.94 -6.74 15.19
N LYS A 55 3.65 -6.47 15.46
CA LYS A 55 2.65 -6.21 14.41
C LYS A 55 2.83 -4.81 13.85
N ASP A 56 3.64 -4.66 12.80
CA ASP A 56 4.00 -3.38 12.19
C ASP A 56 2.90 -2.87 11.25
N VAL A 57 1.85 -2.33 11.85
CA VAL A 57 0.70 -1.73 11.17
C VAL A 57 0.40 -0.37 11.77
N ALA A 58 0.05 0.60 10.94
CA ALA A 58 -0.43 1.90 11.38
C ALA A 58 -1.67 2.32 10.60
N ILE A 59 -2.60 3.00 11.27
CA ILE A 59 -3.77 3.63 10.66
C ILE A 59 -3.57 5.14 10.70
N LEU A 60 -3.61 5.76 9.53
CA LEU A 60 -3.55 7.21 9.36
C LEU A 60 -4.92 7.73 8.92
N LYS A 61 -5.29 8.91 9.40
CA LYS A 61 -6.48 9.65 8.97
C LYS A 61 -6.05 10.93 8.27
N MET A 62 -6.42 11.07 7.00
CA MET A 62 -6.21 12.30 6.25
C MET A 62 -7.10 13.41 6.81
N THR A 63 -6.56 14.65 6.89
CA THR A 63 -7.24 15.78 7.48
C THR A 63 -8.22 16.46 6.52
N LYS A 64 -8.03 16.29 5.21
CA LYS A 64 -8.93 16.84 4.19
C LYS A 64 -10.17 15.96 4.07
N ASN A 65 -11.34 16.57 4.27
CA ASN A 65 -12.62 15.89 4.06
C ASN A 65 -12.91 15.81 2.55
N HIS A 66 -12.66 14.66 1.98
CA HIS A 66 -12.86 14.37 0.56
C HIS A 66 -13.22 12.89 0.38
N VAL A 67 -13.97 12.57 -0.66
CA VAL A 67 -14.29 11.17 -0.98
C VAL A 67 -13.14 10.62 -1.82
N TYR A 68 -12.33 9.77 -1.21
CA TYR A 68 -11.21 9.09 -1.87
C TYR A 68 -11.65 7.76 -2.47
N PRO A 69 -11.05 7.34 -3.59
CA PRO A 69 -11.17 5.96 -4.02
C PRO A 69 -10.71 5.01 -2.91
N THR A 70 -11.40 3.90 -2.75
CA THR A 70 -11.12 2.87 -1.74
C THR A 70 -10.90 1.53 -2.41
N ILE A 71 -10.17 0.66 -1.74
CA ILE A 71 -9.96 -0.73 -2.17
C ILE A 71 -10.65 -1.68 -1.19
N ARG A 72 -11.18 -2.79 -1.69
CA ARG A 72 -11.82 -3.82 -0.88
C ARG A 72 -10.81 -4.57 -0.03
N ILE A 73 -11.13 -4.77 1.25
CA ILE A 73 -10.33 -5.61 2.15
C ILE A 73 -10.86 -7.03 2.07
N GLY A 74 -10.04 -7.94 1.58
CA GLY A 74 -10.32 -9.35 1.45
C GLY A 74 -10.07 -10.14 2.74
N ASP A 75 -10.02 -11.46 2.61
CA ASP A 75 -9.73 -12.39 3.72
C ASP A 75 -8.47 -13.21 3.41
N ASP A 76 -7.39 -12.96 4.16
CA ASP A 76 -6.13 -13.69 4.04
C ASP A 76 -6.26 -15.19 4.38
N LYS A 77 -7.31 -15.59 5.12
CA LYS A 77 -7.56 -16.99 5.47
C LYS A 77 -7.95 -17.84 4.26
N GLU A 78 -8.57 -17.22 3.25
CA GLU A 78 -8.90 -17.89 1.99
C GLU A 78 -7.68 -18.18 1.13
N MET A 79 -6.56 -17.46 1.36
CA MET A 79 -5.33 -17.65 0.60
C MET A 79 -4.65 -18.97 0.93
N ARG A 80 -4.18 -19.65 -0.11
CA ARG A 80 -3.44 -20.93 -0.05
C ARG A 80 -2.04 -20.76 -0.61
N VAL A 81 -1.13 -21.62 -0.19
CA VAL A 81 0.19 -21.72 -0.82
C VAL A 81 0.00 -22.08 -2.30
N GLY A 82 0.63 -21.30 -3.18
CA GLY A 82 0.49 -21.39 -4.63
C GLY A 82 -0.49 -20.39 -5.23
N ASP A 83 -1.32 -19.71 -4.44
CA ASP A 83 -2.21 -18.66 -4.94
C ASP A 83 -1.41 -17.43 -5.38
N GLN A 84 -1.87 -16.79 -6.45
CA GLN A 84 -1.23 -15.61 -7.02
C GLN A 84 -1.52 -14.37 -6.18
N VAL A 85 -0.51 -13.53 -6.03
CA VAL A 85 -0.60 -12.23 -5.35
C VAL A 85 0.02 -11.12 -6.18
N TYR A 86 -0.51 -9.92 -6.00
CA TYR A 86 -0.06 -8.68 -6.64
C TYR A 86 0.32 -7.67 -5.57
N VAL A 87 1.50 -7.09 -5.68
CA VAL A 87 2.02 -6.07 -4.76
C VAL A 87 2.07 -4.74 -5.49
N LEU A 88 1.43 -3.72 -4.95
CA LEU A 88 1.45 -2.37 -5.49
C LEU A 88 2.24 -1.46 -4.53
N GLY A 89 3.19 -0.70 -5.05
CA GLY A 89 4.01 0.18 -4.23
C GLY A 89 4.88 1.14 -5.03
N TYR A 90 5.77 1.82 -4.33
CA TYR A 90 6.70 2.80 -4.90
C TYR A 90 8.14 2.39 -4.54
N PRO A 91 8.71 1.38 -5.25
CA PRO A 91 10.07 0.92 -4.96
C PRO A 91 11.07 2.06 -5.16
N ALA A 92 11.85 2.36 -4.12
CA ALA A 92 12.77 3.51 -4.12
C ALA A 92 13.79 3.44 -5.27
N VAL A 93 14.25 2.23 -5.60
CA VAL A 93 15.19 2.00 -6.70
C VAL A 93 14.63 2.31 -8.08
N ALA A 94 13.31 2.24 -8.25
CA ALA A 94 12.62 2.62 -9.49
C ALA A 94 12.16 4.09 -9.42
N THR A 95 11.62 4.50 -8.28
CA THR A 95 11.06 5.83 -8.06
C THR A 95 12.13 6.93 -8.14
N PHE A 96 13.34 6.69 -7.59
CA PHE A 96 14.45 7.66 -7.57
C PHE A 96 15.58 7.27 -8.53
N HIS A 97 15.28 6.55 -9.60
CA HIS A 97 16.28 6.15 -10.58
C HIS A 97 16.76 7.36 -11.40
N PRO A 98 18.08 7.60 -11.53
CA PRO A 98 18.61 8.82 -12.14
C PRO A 98 18.28 8.98 -13.65
N LEU A 99 17.80 7.92 -14.31
CA LEU A 99 17.38 7.93 -15.70
C LEU A 99 15.84 8.03 -15.88
N ILE A 100 15.09 8.06 -14.77
CA ILE A 100 13.62 8.18 -14.80
C ILE A 100 13.23 9.61 -14.49
N SER A 101 12.23 10.13 -15.19
CA SER A 101 11.75 11.50 -14.96
C SER A 101 11.07 11.66 -13.60
N ASP A 102 11.20 12.84 -12.98
CA ASP A 102 10.54 13.16 -11.69
C ASP A 102 9.02 13.02 -11.77
N GLU A 103 8.41 13.12 -12.95
CA GLU A 103 6.97 12.94 -13.16
C GLU A 103 6.53 11.50 -12.85
N SER A 104 7.41 10.51 -13.04
CA SER A 104 7.15 9.09 -12.79
C SER A 104 7.18 8.71 -11.30
N ILE A 105 7.61 9.61 -10.41
CA ILE A 105 7.64 9.38 -8.95
C ILE A 105 6.23 9.05 -8.41
N SER A 106 5.19 9.60 -9.04
CA SER A 106 3.80 9.39 -8.65
C SER A 106 3.17 8.12 -9.25
N GLU A 107 3.91 7.39 -10.08
CA GLU A 107 3.43 6.14 -10.70
C GLU A 107 3.82 4.93 -9.85
N ALA A 108 2.81 4.18 -9.42
CA ALA A 108 3.04 2.97 -8.64
C ALA A 108 3.54 1.83 -9.53
N THR A 109 4.41 0.99 -8.97
CA THR A 109 4.89 -0.23 -9.60
C THR A 109 4.06 -1.42 -9.10
N LEU A 110 3.57 -2.24 -10.04
CA LEU A 110 2.90 -3.49 -9.77
C LEU A 110 3.88 -4.64 -9.97
N THR A 111 4.06 -5.47 -8.93
CA THR A 111 4.77 -6.75 -9.04
C THR A 111 3.82 -7.90 -8.72
N ARG A 112 4.15 -9.11 -9.17
CA ARG A 112 3.35 -10.31 -8.87
C ARG A 112 4.23 -11.45 -8.43
N GLY A 113 3.64 -12.38 -7.69
CA GLY A 113 4.24 -13.62 -7.26
C GLY A 113 3.18 -14.55 -6.69
N LEU A 114 3.61 -15.49 -5.88
CA LEU A 114 2.75 -16.49 -5.25
C LEU A 114 2.85 -16.39 -3.72
N VAL A 115 1.83 -16.85 -3.02
CA VAL A 115 1.96 -17.20 -1.60
C VAL A 115 2.85 -18.43 -1.51
N SER A 116 4.07 -18.27 -1.01
CA SER A 116 5.08 -19.35 -0.93
C SER A 116 4.92 -20.19 0.32
N ALA A 117 4.47 -19.58 1.42
CA ALA A 117 4.24 -20.26 2.70
C ALA A 117 3.41 -19.39 3.66
N LYS A 118 2.86 -20.03 4.72
CA LYS A 118 2.38 -19.37 5.92
C LYS A 118 3.36 -19.66 7.04
N LYS A 119 3.82 -18.63 7.76
CA LYS A 119 4.85 -18.73 8.80
C LYS A 119 4.37 -18.07 10.09
N ASN A 120 4.77 -18.62 11.23
CA ASN A 120 4.52 -18.00 12.52
C ASN A 120 5.71 -17.12 12.92
N MET A 121 5.43 -15.91 13.31
CA MET A 121 6.39 -15.00 13.95
C MET A 121 6.69 -15.49 15.37
N LYS A 122 7.85 -15.10 15.93
CA LYS A 122 8.23 -15.45 17.30
C LYS A 122 7.20 -14.99 18.35
N ASP A 123 6.50 -13.89 18.05
CA ASP A 123 5.45 -13.32 18.90
C ASP A 123 4.08 -14.01 18.71
N GLY A 124 4.02 -15.12 17.98
CA GLY A 124 2.85 -16.00 17.87
C GLY A 124 1.78 -15.57 16.83
N TRP A 125 2.03 -14.56 15.99
CA TRP A 125 1.14 -14.20 14.90
C TRP A 125 1.65 -14.70 13.55
N GLU A 126 0.74 -14.93 12.61
CA GLU A 126 1.07 -15.47 11.29
C GLU A 126 1.42 -14.38 10.29
N VAL A 127 2.41 -14.65 9.43
CA VAL A 127 2.74 -13.87 8.22
C VAL A 127 2.61 -14.75 7.00
N LEU A 128 2.28 -14.16 5.86
CA LEU A 128 2.35 -14.82 4.56
C LEU A 128 3.73 -14.57 3.95
N GLN A 129 4.37 -15.62 3.46
CA GLN A 129 5.59 -15.51 2.67
C GLN A 129 5.24 -15.46 1.19
N THR A 130 5.95 -14.65 0.41
CA THR A 130 5.77 -14.53 -1.04
C THR A 130 7.10 -14.41 -1.77
N ASP A 131 7.13 -14.85 -3.01
CA ASP A 131 8.23 -14.62 -3.94
C ASP A 131 8.03 -13.35 -4.80
N ALA A 132 6.87 -12.67 -4.67
CA ALA A 132 6.67 -11.37 -5.28
C ALA A 132 7.78 -10.40 -4.86
N SER A 133 8.30 -9.63 -5.82
CA SER A 133 9.37 -8.67 -5.53
C SER A 133 8.86 -7.56 -4.60
N ILE A 134 9.41 -7.48 -3.41
CA ILE A 134 9.18 -6.43 -2.42
C ILE A 134 10.54 -5.83 -2.08
N THR A 135 10.71 -4.55 -2.31
CA THR A 135 11.93 -3.80 -2.01
C THR A 135 11.62 -2.57 -1.17
N HIS A 136 12.63 -1.85 -0.73
CA HIS A 136 12.45 -0.59 -0.01
C HIS A 136 11.54 0.36 -0.80
N GLY A 137 10.49 0.89 -0.12
CA GLY A 137 9.46 1.74 -0.70
C GLY A 137 8.13 1.01 -0.98
N ASN A 138 8.12 -0.33 -1.09
CA ASN A 138 6.89 -1.11 -1.20
C ASN A 138 6.24 -1.40 0.16
N SER A 139 7.00 -1.30 1.27
CA SER A 139 6.50 -1.56 2.62
C SER A 139 5.30 -0.69 2.97
N GLY A 140 4.23 -1.30 3.48
CA GLY A 140 2.93 -0.67 3.74
C GLY A 140 2.02 -0.63 2.50
N GLY A 141 2.51 -0.97 1.30
CA GLY A 141 1.69 -1.10 0.09
C GLY A 141 0.77 -2.31 0.16
N PRO A 142 -0.39 -2.28 -0.55
CA PRO A 142 -1.34 -3.37 -0.56
C PRO A 142 -0.77 -4.58 -1.30
N VAL A 143 -1.04 -5.76 -0.75
CA VAL A 143 -0.92 -7.04 -1.43
C VAL A 143 -2.32 -7.56 -1.71
N MET A 144 -2.60 -7.87 -2.97
CA MET A 144 -3.93 -8.19 -3.45
C MET A 144 -4.00 -9.63 -3.99
N ASN A 145 -5.20 -10.22 -3.91
CA ASN A 145 -5.53 -11.46 -4.61
C ASN A 145 -5.89 -11.18 -6.09
N GLU A 146 -6.25 -12.23 -6.84
CA GLU A 146 -6.66 -12.12 -8.25
C GLU A 146 -7.97 -11.34 -8.45
N GLN A 147 -8.78 -11.17 -7.42
CA GLN A 147 -10.00 -10.37 -7.43
C GLN A 147 -9.73 -8.88 -7.13
N GLY A 148 -8.47 -8.49 -6.91
CA GLY A 148 -8.08 -7.13 -6.55
C GLY A 148 -8.42 -6.74 -5.11
N GLU A 149 -8.69 -7.71 -4.23
CA GLU A 149 -8.97 -7.47 -2.82
C GLU A 149 -7.66 -7.53 -2.03
N VAL A 150 -7.48 -6.60 -1.08
CA VAL A 150 -6.30 -6.56 -0.23
C VAL A 150 -6.32 -7.72 0.76
N ILE A 151 -5.33 -8.60 0.68
CA ILE A 151 -5.15 -9.73 1.59
C ILE A 151 -4.04 -9.47 2.63
N GLY A 152 -3.33 -8.37 2.52
CA GLY A 152 -2.31 -7.96 3.45
C GLY A 152 -1.53 -6.74 3.01
N LEU A 153 -0.51 -6.40 3.78
CA LEU A 153 0.41 -5.30 3.51
C LEU A 153 1.83 -5.84 3.32
N ALA A 154 2.51 -5.38 2.28
CA ALA A 154 3.94 -5.66 2.09
C ALA A 154 4.72 -5.14 3.30
N THR A 155 5.68 -5.90 3.83
CA THR A 155 6.42 -5.47 5.01
C THR A 155 7.93 -5.66 4.87
N PHE A 156 8.50 -6.80 5.15
CA PHE A 156 9.95 -7.00 5.16
C PHE A 156 10.38 -8.14 4.25
N GLY A 157 11.63 -8.08 3.79
CA GLY A 157 12.32 -9.17 3.11
C GLY A 157 13.29 -9.88 4.04
N SER A 158 13.78 -11.03 3.62
CA SER A 158 14.86 -11.72 4.29
C SER A 158 16.20 -11.09 3.93
N ILE A 159 17.10 -10.98 4.90
CA ILE A 159 18.45 -10.50 4.72
C ILE A 159 19.41 -11.68 4.98
N ASP A 160 20.31 -11.93 4.05
CA ASP A 160 21.44 -12.82 4.29
C ASP A 160 22.33 -12.18 5.34
N GLN A 161 22.35 -12.73 6.55
CA GLN A 161 23.10 -12.20 7.68
C GLN A 161 24.63 -12.19 7.48
N GLN A 162 25.13 -13.05 6.57
CA GLN A 162 26.58 -13.10 6.27
C GLN A 162 27.00 -12.04 5.27
N ARG A 163 26.12 -11.71 4.33
CA ARG A 163 26.42 -10.78 3.23
C ARG A 163 25.76 -9.40 3.39
N GLY A 164 24.81 -9.26 4.31
CA GLY A 164 24.03 -8.03 4.50
C GLY A 164 23.15 -7.68 3.30
N GLN A 165 22.86 -8.63 2.42
CA GLN A 165 22.09 -8.42 1.19
C GLN A 165 20.68 -8.99 1.31
N GLU A 166 19.71 -8.34 0.67
CA GLU A 166 18.35 -8.86 0.56
C GLU A 166 18.33 -10.16 -0.23
N VAL A 167 17.61 -11.16 0.28
CA VAL A 167 17.39 -12.44 -0.39
C VAL A 167 16.17 -12.30 -1.28
N GLN A 168 16.37 -12.41 -2.59
CA GLN A 168 15.28 -12.34 -3.56
C GLN A 168 14.29 -13.52 -3.37
N GLY A 169 13.00 -13.24 -3.54
CA GLY A 169 11.94 -14.26 -3.46
C GLY A 169 11.60 -14.73 -2.04
N MET A 170 12.09 -14.04 -1.00
CA MET A 170 11.79 -14.36 0.41
C MET A 170 11.27 -13.10 1.12
N ASN A 171 10.07 -12.69 0.73
CA ASN A 171 9.41 -11.50 1.24
C ASN A 171 8.20 -11.89 2.09
N PHE A 172 7.75 -10.98 2.95
CA PHE A 172 6.69 -11.22 3.91
C PHE A 172 5.60 -10.17 3.84
N ILE A 173 4.38 -10.61 4.18
CA ILE A 173 3.15 -9.85 4.11
C ILE A 173 2.51 -9.91 5.50
N VAL A 174 2.16 -8.76 6.07
CA VAL A 174 1.27 -8.69 7.23
C VAL A 174 -0.15 -8.97 6.76
N PRO A 175 -0.81 -10.07 7.18
CA PRO A 175 -2.11 -10.45 6.67
C PRO A 175 -3.23 -9.50 7.11
N THR A 176 -4.33 -9.48 6.38
CA THR A 176 -5.50 -8.63 6.71
C THR A 176 -6.13 -8.98 8.06
N THR A 177 -5.99 -10.20 8.54
CA THR A 177 -6.38 -10.59 9.92
C THR A 177 -5.72 -9.66 10.94
N ILE A 178 -4.42 -9.37 10.79
CA ILE A 178 -3.69 -8.44 11.68
C ILE A 178 -4.13 -6.99 11.42
N VAL A 179 -4.28 -6.58 10.15
CA VAL A 179 -4.73 -5.23 9.79
C VAL A 179 -6.09 -4.92 10.41
N LYS A 180 -7.02 -5.87 10.38
CA LYS A 180 -8.37 -5.75 10.97
C LYS A 180 -8.32 -5.48 12.47
N GLU A 181 -7.35 -6.03 13.23
CA GLU A 181 -7.18 -5.70 14.66
C GLU A 181 -6.90 -4.19 14.88
N PHE A 182 -6.10 -3.57 14.00
CA PHE A 182 -5.79 -2.14 14.10
C PHE A 182 -6.95 -1.26 13.62
N ILE A 183 -7.71 -1.71 12.63
CA ILE A 183 -8.96 -1.07 12.21
C ILE A 183 -9.95 -1.01 13.38
N GLU A 184 -10.13 -2.12 14.11
CA GLU A 184 -10.98 -2.19 15.29
C GLU A 184 -10.46 -1.30 16.42
N LYS A 185 -9.16 -1.38 16.75
CA LYS A 185 -8.52 -0.51 17.75
C LYS A 185 -8.70 0.98 17.41
N GLY A 186 -8.60 1.33 16.14
CA GLY A 186 -8.81 2.69 15.65
C GLY A 186 -10.28 3.08 15.55
N LYS A 187 -11.23 2.17 15.84
CA LYS A 187 -12.68 2.37 15.69
C LYS A 187 -13.06 2.83 14.28
N VAL A 188 -12.32 2.36 13.28
CA VAL A 188 -12.57 2.65 11.87
C VAL A 188 -13.60 1.66 11.34
N LYS A 189 -14.55 2.14 10.53
CA LYS A 189 -15.51 1.30 9.81
C LYS A 189 -15.11 1.27 8.34
N PRO A 190 -14.57 0.15 7.83
CA PRO A 190 -14.26 0.02 6.41
C PRO A 190 -15.53 0.16 5.58
N ALA A 191 -15.45 0.94 4.51
CA ALA A 191 -16.52 1.10 3.55
C ALA A 191 -15.94 1.36 2.17
N MET A 192 -16.62 0.87 1.14
CA MET A 192 -16.31 1.23 -0.24
C MET A 192 -16.90 2.61 -0.54
N SER A 193 -16.11 3.47 -1.18
CA SER A 193 -16.60 4.77 -1.63
C SER A 193 -17.48 4.62 -2.88
N ASP A 194 -18.39 5.58 -3.08
CA ASP A 194 -19.30 5.57 -4.24
C ASP A 194 -18.55 5.55 -5.56
N ILE A 195 -17.42 6.26 -5.64
CA ILE A 195 -16.59 6.26 -6.85
C ILE A 195 -15.98 4.88 -7.12
N SER A 196 -15.54 4.16 -6.08
CA SER A 196 -15.01 2.80 -6.24
C SER A 196 -16.11 1.81 -6.63
N LEU A 197 -17.29 1.91 -6.04
CA LEU A 197 -18.44 1.07 -6.41
C LEU A 197 -18.88 1.31 -7.85
N ALA A 198 -18.95 2.58 -8.29
CA ALA A 198 -19.28 2.92 -9.66
C ALA A 198 -18.23 2.41 -10.66
N TYR A 199 -16.94 2.44 -10.26
CA TYR A 199 -15.85 1.90 -11.08
C TYR A 199 -15.92 0.37 -11.20
N GLU A 200 -16.17 -0.34 -10.09
CA GLU A 200 -16.40 -1.80 -10.10
C GLU A 200 -17.57 -2.18 -11.02
N GLU A 201 -18.69 -1.43 -10.95
CA GLU A 201 -19.84 -1.64 -11.84
C GLU A 201 -19.44 -1.44 -13.31
N ALA A 202 -18.67 -0.39 -13.63
CA ALA A 202 -18.19 -0.13 -14.97
C ALA A 202 -17.32 -1.28 -15.52
N LEU A 203 -16.41 -1.80 -14.70
CA LEU A 203 -15.55 -2.95 -15.04
C LEU A 203 -16.41 -4.22 -15.25
N ASN A 204 -17.35 -4.52 -14.37
CA ASN A 204 -18.24 -5.67 -14.50
C ASN A 204 -19.08 -5.62 -15.79
N LEU A 205 -19.49 -4.42 -16.23
CA LEU A 205 -20.21 -4.24 -17.50
C LEU A 205 -19.26 -4.45 -18.69
N PHE A 206 -17.99 -4.01 -18.56
CA PHE A 206 -16.97 -4.18 -19.59
C PHE A 206 -16.62 -5.66 -19.77
N ASP A 207 -16.41 -6.39 -18.69
CA ASP A 207 -16.10 -7.84 -18.70
C ASP A 207 -17.23 -8.68 -19.30
N LYS A 208 -18.51 -8.22 -19.16
CA LYS A 208 -19.68 -8.81 -19.83
C LYS A 208 -19.83 -8.38 -21.28
N GLU A 209 -18.84 -7.65 -21.83
CA GLU A 209 -18.85 -7.10 -23.19
C GLU A 209 -20.00 -6.09 -23.46
N TRP A 210 -20.63 -5.56 -22.42
CA TRP A 210 -21.68 -4.54 -22.53
C TRP A 210 -21.06 -3.14 -22.66
N TYR A 211 -20.21 -2.98 -23.64
CA TYR A 211 -19.34 -1.80 -23.81
C TYR A 211 -20.07 -0.46 -23.80
N LYS A 212 -21.26 -0.37 -24.40
CA LYS A 212 -22.06 0.87 -24.38
C LYS A 212 -22.47 1.27 -22.96
N LYS A 213 -22.89 0.30 -22.13
CA LYS A 213 -23.28 0.54 -20.75
C LYS A 213 -22.03 0.84 -19.89
N ALA A 214 -20.95 0.09 -20.07
CA ALA A 214 -19.68 0.32 -19.41
C ALA A 214 -19.16 1.74 -19.66
N LEU A 215 -19.22 2.23 -20.93
CA LEU A 215 -18.79 3.57 -21.29
C LEU A 215 -19.60 4.66 -20.54
N VAL A 216 -20.90 4.48 -20.37
CA VAL A 216 -21.74 5.41 -19.60
C VAL A 216 -21.27 5.47 -18.16
N LYS A 217 -21.02 4.30 -17.53
CA LYS A 217 -20.54 4.22 -16.15
C LYS A 217 -19.13 4.79 -15.97
N PHE A 218 -18.20 4.53 -16.89
CA PHE A 218 -16.88 5.16 -16.85
C PHE A 218 -16.94 6.70 -16.96
N LYS A 219 -17.89 7.24 -17.75
CA LYS A 219 -18.11 8.70 -17.79
C LYS A 219 -18.66 9.25 -16.47
N GLU A 220 -19.55 8.50 -15.81
CA GLU A 220 -20.04 8.83 -14.47
C GLU A 220 -18.88 8.88 -13.44
N VAL A 221 -18.05 7.83 -13.39
CA VAL A 221 -16.84 7.77 -12.54
C VAL A 221 -15.92 8.96 -12.79
N LYS A 222 -15.64 9.27 -14.06
CA LYS A 222 -14.84 10.44 -14.44
C LYS A 222 -15.48 11.76 -13.94
N GLY A 223 -16.82 11.83 -13.93
CA GLY A 223 -17.55 12.98 -13.39
C GLY A 223 -17.44 13.12 -11.87
N MET A 224 -17.39 11.99 -11.13
CA MET A 224 -17.20 11.96 -9.69
C MET A 224 -15.79 12.42 -9.26
N ASN A 225 -14.80 12.22 -10.13
CA ASN A 225 -13.39 12.52 -9.86
C ASN A 225 -12.97 13.96 -10.20
N LYS A 226 -13.91 14.85 -10.52
CA LYS A 226 -13.61 16.26 -10.87
C LYS A 226 -13.04 17.10 -9.73
N SER A 227 -12.90 16.53 -8.54
CA SER A 227 -12.37 17.22 -7.34
C SER A 227 -10.90 16.87 -7.05
N PHE A 228 -10.23 16.10 -7.92
CA PHE A 228 -8.80 15.83 -7.91
C PHE A 228 -8.12 16.57 -9.03
#